data_08517dcd27afa2fbda59b65248340bf6
#
_entry.id   08517dcd27afa2fbda59b65248340bf6
#
_cell.length_a   1.000
_cell.length_b   1.000
_cell.length_c   1.000
_cell.angle_alpha   90.00
_cell.angle_beta   90.00
_cell.angle_gamma   90.00
#
_symmetry.space_group_name_H-M   'P 1'
#
loop_
_entity.id
_entity.type
_entity.pdbx_description
1 polymer ?
#
loop_
_entity_poly.entity_id
_entity_poly.type
_entity_poly.pdbx_seq_one_letter_code
_entity_poly.pdbx_strand_id
1 'polypeptide(L)'
;MRPGVQALIVPSKKFKTVRIDVHFLKNATVAELAPRTLVANLLETSTQRYVNQIQFTHALSAMYGASFGVGAGKKGNLHDIGFSITVANDHYTGGQSLVRMAIEFLNEVISHPLASNGRFDEQTFARQKTNLINYVDSATEDKQFWASQQLRKLAFGANRIQGVPSYGRRADLQNLQNEQVYATYLSMLRHDLVHISVSGDVDEQKVLEDLAILELPERKVQLGSVITKFNSLPKPRHRVANQAVQQARLNLAYDIPATVVSDNFHAAVVFNALFGGSPQS
;
A
#
# COMPACT_ATOMS: atom_id res chain seq x y z
N MET A 1 -17.83 11.24 -10.85
CA MET A 1 -16.84 10.14 -10.74
C MET A 1 -17.17 9.03 -11.72
N ARG A 2 -16.15 8.30 -12.23
CA ARG A 2 -16.32 7.21 -13.20
C ARG A 2 -16.68 5.90 -12.49
N PRO A 3 -17.36 4.94 -13.13
CA PRO A 3 -17.62 3.63 -12.54
C PRO A 3 -16.33 2.95 -12.03
N GLY A 4 -16.39 2.38 -10.80
CA GLY A 4 -15.24 1.75 -10.14
C GLY A 4 -14.19 2.71 -9.56
N VAL A 5 -14.48 4.02 -9.52
CA VAL A 5 -13.71 5.05 -8.84
C VAL A 5 -14.60 5.72 -7.81
N GLN A 6 -14.20 5.66 -6.55
CA GLN A 6 -14.90 6.27 -5.42
C GLN A 6 -14.06 7.40 -4.83
N ALA A 7 -14.67 8.53 -4.49
CA ALA A 7 -14.01 9.61 -3.79
C ALA A 7 -14.74 9.93 -2.48
N LEU A 8 -13.92 10.18 -1.45
CA LEU A 8 -14.34 10.70 -0.16
C LEU A 8 -13.58 11.99 0.10
N ILE A 9 -14.29 13.10 0.22
CA ILE A 9 -13.69 14.38 0.60
C ILE A 9 -14.12 14.67 2.03
N VAL A 10 -13.16 15.00 2.88
CA VAL A 10 -13.33 15.29 4.31
C VAL A 10 -12.83 16.70 4.59
N PRO A 11 -13.64 17.75 4.39
CA PRO A 11 -13.25 19.12 4.67
C PRO A 11 -12.97 19.29 6.17
N SER A 12 -11.81 19.89 6.50
CA SER A 12 -11.43 20.14 7.89
C SER A 12 -10.47 21.32 8.01
N LYS A 13 -10.90 22.37 8.72
CA LYS A 13 -10.07 23.54 9.02
C LYS A 13 -9.03 23.31 10.11
N LYS A 14 -8.99 22.10 10.68
CA LYS A 14 -8.09 21.75 11.78
C LYS A 14 -6.62 21.71 11.35
N PHE A 15 -6.36 21.38 10.06
CA PHE A 15 -5.01 21.13 9.56
C PHE A 15 -4.58 22.22 8.57
N LYS A 16 -3.28 22.56 8.61
CA LYS A 16 -2.65 23.48 7.66
C LYS A 16 -2.19 22.81 6.37
N THR A 17 -2.44 21.52 6.25
CA THR A 17 -2.07 20.69 5.11
C THR A 17 -3.28 20.03 4.52
N VAL A 18 -3.19 19.68 3.24
CA VAL A 18 -4.15 18.83 2.54
C VAL A 18 -3.46 17.53 2.21
N ARG A 19 -4.11 16.43 2.53
CA ARG A 19 -3.67 15.07 2.21
C ARG A 19 -4.58 14.46 1.18
N ILE A 20 -3.98 13.87 0.15
CA ILE A 20 -4.66 13.14 -0.91
C ILE A 20 -4.09 11.73 -0.92
N ASP A 21 -4.97 10.75 -0.78
CA ASP A 21 -4.62 9.33 -0.88
C ASP A 21 -5.38 8.69 -2.06
N VAL A 22 -4.70 7.88 -2.86
CA VAL A 22 -5.29 7.10 -3.96
C VAL A 22 -4.92 5.65 -3.75
N HIS A 23 -5.92 4.79 -3.58
CA HIS A 23 -5.75 3.38 -3.29
C HIS A 23 -6.29 2.51 -4.43
N PHE A 24 -5.49 1.56 -4.89
CA PHE A 24 -5.86 0.52 -5.85
C PHE A 24 -6.06 -0.80 -5.12
N LEU A 25 -7.30 -1.22 -4.97
CA LEU A 25 -7.74 -2.32 -4.13
C LEU A 25 -8.16 -3.53 -4.96
N LYS A 26 -7.66 -4.70 -4.62
CA LYS A 26 -7.98 -5.97 -5.30
C LYS A 26 -7.94 -7.15 -4.33
N ASN A 27 -8.84 -8.12 -4.51
CA ASN A 27 -8.66 -9.46 -3.94
C ASN A 27 -7.56 -10.19 -4.73
N ALA A 28 -6.31 -10.03 -4.28
CA ALA A 28 -5.15 -10.59 -4.98
C ALA A 28 -4.89 -12.04 -4.57
N THR A 29 -4.29 -12.79 -5.46
CA THR A 29 -3.70 -14.11 -5.17
C THR A 29 -2.29 -13.96 -4.60
N VAL A 30 -1.74 -15.04 -4.04
CA VAL A 30 -0.35 -15.03 -3.53
C VAL A 30 0.66 -14.72 -4.64
N ALA A 31 0.42 -15.20 -5.85
CA ALA A 31 1.31 -14.95 -7.00
C ALA A 31 1.34 -13.47 -7.43
N GLU A 32 0.27 -12.72 -7.15
CA GLU A 32 0.17 -11.30 -7.51
C GLU A 32 0.83 -10.36 -6.48
N LEU A 33 1.17 -10.83 -5.27
CA LEU A 33 1.73 -9.96 -4.22
C LEU A 33 3.08 -9.37 -4.63
N ALA A 34 4.01 -10.20 -5.10
CA ALA A 34 5.34 -9.76 -5.47
C ALA A 34 5.35 -8.76 -6.64
N PRO A 35 4.71 -9.04 -7.80
CA PRO A 35 4.70 -8.10 -8.90
C PRO A 35 3.97 -6.80 -8.53
N ARG A 36 2.87 -6.83 -7.76
CA ARG A 36 2.16 -5.62 -7.32
C ARG A 36 3.01 -4.75 -6.40
N THR A 37 3.76 -5.35 -5.48
CA THR A 37 4.68 -4.57 -4.62
C THR A 37 5.80 -3.95 -5.44
N LEU A 38 6.35 -4.67 -6.43
CA LEU A 38 7.37 -4.10 -7.29
C LEU A 38 6.83 -2.97 -8.18
N VAL A 39 5.56 -3.04 -8.62
CA VAL A 39 4.86 -1.91 -9.28
C VAL A 39 4.87 -0.68 -8.37
N ALA A 40 4.47 -0.82 -7.10
CA ALA A 40 4.47 0.31 -6.15
C ALA A 40 5.86 0.96 -6.05
N ASN A 41 6.91 0.16 -5.88
CA ASN A 41 8.29 0.67 -5.78
C ASN A 41 8.78 1.35 -7.06
N LEU A 42 8.37 0.87 -8.23
CA LEU A 42 8.73 1.46 -9.53
C LEU A 42 8.05 2.83 -9.73
N LEU A 43 6.77 2.93 -9.36
CA LEU A 43 5.99 4.17 -9.51
C LEU A 43 6.44 5.28 -8.54
N GLU A 44 7.19 4.96 -7.49
CA GLU A 44 7.70 5.94 -6.52
C GLU A 44 8.97 6.67 -7.00
N THR A 45 9.59 6.28 -8.12
CA THR A 45 10.96 6.71 -8.41
C THR A 45 11.15 7.58 -9.64
N SER A 46 10.35 7.37 -10.68
CA SER A 46 10.51 8.06 -11.96
C SER A 46 9.24 7.98 -12.81
N THR A 47 9.04 8.99 -13.65
CA THR A 47 7.95 9.06 -14.63
C THR A 47 8.50 9.48 -15.99
N GLN A 48 7.65 9.54 -16.99
CA GLN A 48 8.06 10.07 -18.30
C GLN A 48 8.51 11.54 -18.21
N ARG A 49 7.86 12.34 -17.36
CA ARG A 49 8.19 13.74 -17.12
C ARG A 49 9.37 13.92 -16.15
N TYR A 50 9.50 13.07 -15.15
CA TYR A 50 10.54 13.11 -14.11
C TYR A 50 11.38 11.84 -14.21
N VAL A 51 12.29 11.81 -15.19
CA VAL A 51 13.02 10.60 -15.59
C VAL A 51 14.03 10.09 -14.56
N ASN A 52 14.33 10.87 -13.53
CA ASN A 52 15.25 10.50 -12.46
C ASN A 52 14.83 11.08 -11.10
N GLN A 53 15.41 10.55 -10.03
CA GLN A 53 15.10 10.93 -8.66
C GLN A 53 15.31 12.42 -8.36
N ILE A 54 16.27 13.06 -9.02
CA ILE A 54 16.55 14.50 -8.83
C ILE A 54 15.36 15.32 -9.33
N GLN A 55 14.91 15.08 -10.57
CA GLN A 55 13.77 15.78 -11.15
C GLN A 55 12.48 15.50 -10.38
N PHE A 56 12.29 14.25 -9.94
CA PHE A 56 11.15 13.84 -9.12
C PHE A 56 11.12 14.61 -7.79
N THR A 57 12.25 14.68 -7.08
CA THR A 57 12.38 15.42 -5.83
C THR A 57 12.22 16.94 -6.04
N HIS A 58 12.74 17.48 -7.15
CA HIS A 58 12.55 18.89 -7.49
C HIS A 58 11.06 19.23 -7.69
N ALA A 59 10.28 18.34 -8.31
CA ALA A 59 8.84 18.56 -8.46
C ALA A 59 8.12 18.65 -7.10
N LEU A 60 8.49 17.77 -6.14
CA LEU A 60 7.97 17.83 -4.76
C LEU A 60 8.41 19.11 -4.03
N SER A 61 9.67 19.54 -4.21
CA SER A 61 10.19 20.76 -3.63
C SER A 61 9.47 22.00 -4.16
N ALA A 62 9.11 22.01 -5.45
CA ALA A 62 8.33 23.10 -6.06
C ALA A 62 6.91 23.23 -5.48
N MET A 63 6.41 22.17 -4.84
CA MET A 63 5.16 22.17 -4.07
C MET A 63 5.40 22.44 -2.57
N TYR A 64 6.35 23.33 -2.24
CA TYR A 64 6.74 23.68 -0.87
C TYR A 64 7.18 22.50 -0.01
N GLY A 65 7.88 21.55 -0.63
CA GLY A 65 8.35 20.34 0.06
C GLY A 65 7.22 19.34 0.34
N ALA A 66 6.36 19.11 -0.64
CA ALA A 66 5.31 18.11 -0.53
C ALA A 66 5.88 16.75 -0.12
N SER A 67 5.20 16.06 0.81
CA SER A 67 5.52 14.69 1.17
C SER A 67 4.77 13.74 0.26
N PHE A 68 5.48 12.82 -0.37
CA PHE A 68 4.91 11.80 -1.26
C PHE A 68 5.45 10.42 -0.92
N GLY A 69 4.62 9.39 -1.09
CA GLY A 69 5.02 8.01 -0.95
C GLY A 69 4.05 7.05 -1.61
N VAL A 70 4.58 5.91 -2.04
CA VAL A 70 3.80 4.80 -2.56
C VAL A 70 4.07 3.56 -1.73
N GLY A 71 3.04 2.78 -1.42
CA GLY A 71 3.21 1.57 -0.63
C GLY A 71 2.29 0.44 -1.08
N ALA A 72 2.71 -0.79 -0.79
CA ALA A 72 1.89 -1.96 -0.98
C ALA A 72 1.57 -2.63 0.35
N GLY A 73 0.29 -2.87 0.61
CA GLY A 73 -0.21 -3.42 1.87
C GLY A 73 -1.29 -4.46 1.70
N LYS A 74 -1.77 -4.99 2.83
CA LYS A 74 -2.92 -5.89 2.87
C LYS A 74 -3.90 -5.47 3.96
N LYS A 75 -5.18 -5.53 3.62
CA LYS A 75 -6.29 -5.37 4.58
C LYS A 75 -7.25 -6.54 4.40
N GLY A 76 -7.25 -7.49 5.35
CA GLY A 76 -8.03 -8.71 5.22
C GLY A 76 -7.66 -9.49 3.96
N ASN A 77 -8.61 -9.66 3.05
CA ASN A 77 -8.44 -10.36 1.78
C ASN A 77 -8.02 -9.43 0.62
N LEU A 78 -7.85 -8.13 0.87
CA LEU A 78 -7.44 -7.17 -0.15
C LEU A 78 -5.93 -6.94 -0.12
N HIS A 79 -5.35 -6.80 -1.29
CA HIS A 79 -4.04 -6.18 -1.50
C HIS A 79 -4.27 -4.74 -1.99
N ASP A 80 -3.55 -3.82 -1.40
CA ASP A 80 -3.68 -2.38 -1.59
C ASP A 80 -2.36 -1.82 -2.13
N ILE A 81 -2.42 -1.06 -3.23
CA ILE A 81 -1.34 -0.17 -3.65
C ILE A 81 -1.84 1.24 -3.41
N GLY A 82 -1.24 1.91 -2.43
CA GLY A 82 -1.64 3.24 -1.99
C GLY A 82 -0.61 4.30 -2.36
N PHE A 83 -1.07 5.39 -2.93
CA PHE A 83 -0.33 6.62 -3.20
C PHE A 83 -0.80 7.66 -2.20
N SER A 84 0.13 8.36 -1.57
CA SER A 84 -0.19 9.43 -0.63
C SER A 84 0.65 10.66 -0.95
N ILE A 85 0.00 11.80 -1.05
CA ILE A 85 0.68 13.10 -1.14
C ILE A 85 0.08 14.05 -0.11
N THR A 86 0.96 14.81 0.55
CA THR A 86 0.56 15.86 1.50
C THR A 86 1.21 17.17 1.10
N VAL A 87 0.40 18.19 0.89
CA VAL A 87 0.82 19.53 0.51
C VAL A 87 0.39 20.56 1.55
N ALA A 88 1.02 21.72 1.58
CA ALA A 88 0.51 22.86 2.34
C ALA A 88 -0.84 23.32 1.78
N ASN A 89 -1.68 23.89 2.64
CA ASN A 89 -2.94 24.45 2.19
C ASN A 89 -2.72 25.70 1.33
N ASP A 90 -3.47 25.86 0.26
CA ASP A 90 -3.40 26.96 -0.71
C ASP A 90 -3.48 28.37 -0.05
N HIS A 91 -4.12 28.49 1.11
CA HIS A 91 -4.18 29.73 1.88
C HIS A 91 -2.81 30.25 2.34
N TYR A 92 -1.81 29.39 2.45
CA TYR A 92 -0.47 29.73 2.94
C TYR A 92 0.55 29.95 1.82
N THR A 93 0.15 29.84 0.55
CA THR A 93 1.07 29.75 -0.60
C THR A 93 0.95 30.90 -1.60
N GLY A 94 0.30 31.99 -1.19
CA GLY A 94 0.22 33.21 -2.02
C GLY A 94 -0.61 33.05 -3.31
N GLY A 95 -1.56 32.12 -3.32
CA GLY A 95 -2.49 31.90 -4.44
C GLY A 95 -2.12 30.78 -5.41
N GLN A 96 -1.05 30.02 -5.12
CA GLN A 96 -0.77 28.80 -5.88
C GLN A 96 -1.73 27.68 -5.45
N SER A 97 -2.32 26.98 -6.41
CA SER A 97 -3.18 25.84 -6.14
C SER A 97 -2.35 24.55 -5.99
N LEU A 98 -1.80 24.34 -4.79
CA LEU A 98 -0.98 23.17 -4.49
C LEU A 98 -1.80 21.87 -4.53
N VAL A 99 -3.08 21.93 -4.20
CA VAL A 99 -3.98 20.76 -4.29
C VAL A 99 -4.07 20.29 -5.73
N ARG A 100 -4.28 21.20 -6.68
CA ARG A 100 -4.30 20.89 -8.11
C ARG A 100 -2.95 20.35 -8.60
N MET A 101 -1.84 21.00 -8.21
CA MET A 101 -0.49 20.55 -8.58
C MET A 101 -0.21 19.13 -8.03
N ALA A 102 -0.66 18.83 -6.82
CA ALA A 102 -0.54 17.51 -6.22
C ALA A 102 -1.35 16.45 -7.00
N ILE A 103 -2.55 16.78 -7.47
CA ILE A 103 -3.38 15.89 -8.29
C ILE A 103 -2.73 15.66 -9.66
N GLU A 104 -2.19 16.71 -10.30
CA GLU A 104 -1.44 16.60 -11.55
C GLU A 104 -0.18 15.73 -11.39
N PHE A 105 0.54 15.88 -10.27
CA PHE A 105 1.68 15.04 -9.95
C PHE A 105 1.27 13.58 -9.72
N LEU A 106 0.17 13.32 -9.01
CA LEU A 106 -0.37 11.97 -8.85
C LEU A 106 -0.78 11.37 -10.19
N ASN A 107 -1.40 12.15 -11.08
CA ASN A 107 -1.73 11.68 -12.43
C ASN A 107 -0.49 11.27 -13.20
N GLU A 108 0.55 12.10 -13.19
CA GLU A 108 1.83 11.79 -13.84
C GLU A 108 2.43 10.49 -13.31
N VAL A 109 2.48 10.30 -11.98
CA VAL A 109 3.02 9.09 -11.35
C VAL A 109 2.21 7.85 -11.67
N ILE A 110 0.88 7.95 -11.61
CA ILE A 110 -0.02 6.80 -11.79
C ILE A 110 -0.12 6.40 -13.25
N SER A 111 -0.24 7.37 -14.17
CA SER A 111 -0.62 7.14 -15.56
C SER A 111 0.56 7.16 -16.55
N HIS A 112 1.68 7.82 -16.17
CA HIS A 112 2.82 8.03 -17.06
C HIS A 112 4.15 7.55 -16.44
N PRO A 113 4.26 6.27 -16.03
CA PRO A 113 5.51 5.74 -15.51
C PRO A 113 6.61 5.79 -16.58
N LEU A 114 7.88 5.79 -16.15
CA LEU A 114 9.00 5.66 -17.07
C LEU A 114 9.03 4.24 -17.65
N ALA A 115 8.34 4.07 -18.78
CA ALA A 115 8.14 2.80 -19.45
C ALA A 115 8.06 2.97 -20.97
N SER A 116 8.49 1.95 -21.70
CA SER A 116 8.40 1.88 -23.17
C SER A 116 8.28 0.44 -23.63
N ASN A 117 7.65 0.21 -24.78
CA ASN A 117 7.57 -1.10 -25.42
C ASN A 117 7.05 -2.24 -24.48
N GLY A 118 6.10 -1.92 -23.59
CA GLY A 118 5.52 -2.90 -22.67
C GLY A 118 6.41 -3.26 -21.49
N ARG A 119 7.37 -2.42 -21.11
CA ARG A 119 8.33 -2.60 -20.01
C ARG A 119 8.58 -1.30 -19.27
N PHE A 120 8.84 -1.37 -17.99
CA PHE A 120 9.46 -0.28 -17.25
C PHE A 120 10.91 -0.07 -17.70
N ASP A 121 11.48 1.10 -17.43
CA ASP A 121 12.92 1.33 -17.64
C ASP A 121 13.75 0.22 -17.00
N GLU A 122 14.66 -0.36 -17.78
CA GLU A 122 15.36 -1.57 -17.39
C GLU A 122 16.30 -1.35 -16.18
N GLN A 123 16.95 -0.20 -16.12
CA GLN A 123 17.85 0.12 -15.00
C GLN A 123 17.06 0.34 -13.72
N THR A 124 15.94 1.04 -13.81
CA THR A 124 15.04 1.28 -12.68
C THR A 124 14.42 -0.02 -12.20
N PHE A 125 13.96 -0.88 -13.12
CA PHE A 125 13.43 -2.21 -12.80
C PHE A 125 14.45 -3.07 -12.06
N ALA A 126 15.67 -3.22 -12.61
CA ALA A 126 16.73 -4.04 -12.01
C ALA A 126 17.10 -3.53 -10.61
N ARG A 127 17.24 -2.21 -10.45
CA ARG A 127 17.53 -1.56 -9.16
C ARG A 127 16.42 -1.81 -8.14
N GLN A 128 15.15 -1.56 -8.49
CA GLN A 128 14.04 -1.72 -7.54
C GLN A 128 13.78 -3.18 -7.18
N LYS A 129 13.96 -4.09 -8.13
CA LYS A 129 13.90 -5.53 -7.87
C LYS A 129 14.98 -5.96 -6.87
N THR A 130 16.23 -5.51 -7.07
CA THR A 130 17.34 -5.77 -6.15
C THR A 130 17.10 -5.19 -4.77
N ASN A 131 16.64 -3.93 -4.70
CA ASN A 131 16.31 -3.28 -3.43
C ASN A 131 15.22 -4.04 -2.66
N LEU A 132 14.18 -4.48 -3.35
CA LEU A 132 13.10 -5.25 -2.71
C LEU A 132 13.59 -6.62 -2.22
N ILE A 133 14.45 -7.32 -2.98
CA ILE A 133 15.06 -8.58 -2.54
C ILE A 133 15.92 -8.35 -1.29
N ASN A 134 16.78 -7.33 -1.29
CA ASN A 134 17.62 -6.98 -0.14
C ASN A 134 16.78 -6.62 1.09
N TYR A 135 15.68 -5.88 0.91
CA TYR A 135 14.72 -5.60 1.99
C TYR A 135 14.12 -6.89 2.57
N VAL A 136 13.70 -7.82 1.71
CA VAL A 136 13.15 -9.12 2.15
C VAL A 136 14.19 -9.93 2.92
N ASP A 137 15.44 -9.95 2.45
CA ASP A 137 16.54 -10.67 3.10
C ASP A 137 16.85 -10.05 4.48
N SER A 138 17.00 -8.73 4.58
CA SER A 138 17.21 -8.03 5.85
C SER A 138 16.05 -8.16 6.82
N ALA A 139 14.81 -8.13 6.34
CA ALA A 139 13.62 -8.29 7.18
C ALA A 139 13.56 -9.69 7.84
N THR A 140 14.14 -10.71 7.23
CA THR A 140 14.22 -12.06 7.82
C THR A 140 15.27 -12.17 8.92
N GLU A 141 16.23 -11.24 9.01
CA GLU A 141 17.21 -11.16 10.09
C GLU A 141 16.61 -10.60 11.37
N ASP A 142 15.56 -9.75 11.28
CA ASP A 142 14.77 -9.34 12.44
C ASP A 142 13.99 -10.54 12.98
N LYS A 143 14.38 -10.99 14.18
CA LYS A 143 13.84 -12.19 14.82
C LYS A 143 12.40 -12.02 15.27
N GLN A 144 11.98 -10.81 15.63
CA GLN A 144 10.58 -10.50 15.96
C GLN A 144 9.71 -10.56 14.70
N PHE A 145 10.16 -9.94 13.63
CA PHE A 145 9.47 -10.00 12.35
C PHE A 145 9.38 -11.45 11.84
N TRP A 146 10.49 -12.19 11.89
CA TRP A 146 10.53 -13.60 11.48
C TRP A 146 9.55 -14.46 12.29
N ALA A 147 9.52 -14.31 13.63
CA ALA A 147 8.61 -15.04 14.49
C ALA A 147 7.14 -14.72 14.17
N SER A 148 6.81 -13.43 13.90
CA SER A 148 5.48 -12.99 13.47
C SER A 148 5.08 -13.63 12.12
N GLN A 149 6.01 -13.75 11.18
CA GLN A 149 5.75 -14.43 9.90
C GLN A 149 5.51 -15.94 10.10
N GLN A 150 6.24 -16.61 11.01
CA GLN A 150 5.99 -18.01 11.31
C GLN A 150 4.61 -18.21 11.94
N LEU A 151 4.20 -17.32 12.86
CA LEU A 151 2.88 -17.35 13.45
C LEU A 151 1.78 -17.19 12.40
N ARG A 152 1.91 -16.24 11.47
CA ARG A 152 0.96 -16.05 10.35
C ARG A 152 0.84 -17.30 9.48
N LYS A 153 1.97 -17.93 9.13
CA LYS A 153 1.99 -19.19 8.37
C LYS A 153 1.30 -20.32 9.12
N LEU A 154 1.50 -20.38 10.45
CA LEU A 154 0.87 -21.39 11.30
C LEU A 154 -0.64 -21.18 11.43
N ALA A 155 -1.08 -19.93 11.58
CA ALA A 155 -2.48 -19.54 11.72
C ALA A 155 -3.27 -19.69 10.42
N PHE A 156 -2.79 -19.10 9.33
CA PHE A 156 -3.52 -18.98 8.08
C PHE A 156 -3.12 -20.00 7.00
N GLY A 157 -1.96 -20.63 7.14
CA GLY A 157 -1.36 -21.50 6.13
C GLY A 157 -0.44 -20.73 5.17
N ALA A 158 0.63 -21.41 4.74
CA ALA A 158 1.70 -20.81 3.92
C ALA A 158 1.25 -20.40 2.50
N ASN A 159 0.12 -20.91 2.02
CA ASN A 159 -0.39 -20.68 0.66
C ASN A 159 -1.60 -19.74 0.62
N ARG A 160 -2.02 -19.19 1.76
CA ARG A 160 -3.06 -18.16 1.83
C ARG A 160 -2.42 -16.77 1.85
N ILE A 161 -3.10 -15.80 1.29
CA ILE A 161 -2.64 -14.40 1.22
C ILE A 161 -2.28 -13.86 2.61
N GLN A 162 -3.00 -14.23 3.66
CA GLN A 162 -2.73 -13.80 5.04
C GLN A 162 -1.45 -14.41 5.62
N GLY A 163 -1.06 -15.62 5.17
CA GLY A 163 0.16 -16.31 5.61
C GLY A 163 1.44 -15.88 4.89
N VAL A 164 1.32 -15.04 3.84
CA VAL A 164 2.46 -14.53 3.05
C VAL A 164 2.60 -13.03 3.30
N PRO A 165 3.80 -12.44 3.39
CA PRO A 165 3.99 -11.00 3.47
C PRO A 165 3.35 -10.24 2.29
N SER A 166 3.06 -8.94 2.44
CA SER A 166 2.48 -8.13 1.37
C SER A 166 3.37 -8.07 0.12
N TYR A 167 4.67 -8.13 0.30
CA TYR A 167 5.66 -8.15 -0.79
C TYR A 167 5.82 -9.54 -1.46
N GLY A 168 5.02 -10.54 -1.09
CA GLY A 168 5.13 -11.89 -1.67
C GLY A 168 6.24 -12.71 -1.04
N ARG A 169 6.71 -13.69 -1.79
CA ARG A 169 7.81 -14.59 -1.39
C ARG A 169 9.10 -14.17 -2.11
N ARG A 170 10.24 -14.38 -1.46
CA ARG A 170 11.56 -14.14 -2.07
C ARG A 170 11.74 -14.85 -3.42
N ALA A 171 11.31 -16.11 -3.49
CA ALA A 171 11.41 -16.89 -4.72
C ALA A 171 10.56 -16.30 -5.87
N ASP A 172 9.37 -15.77 -5.55
CA ASP A 172 8.50 -15.13 -6.54
C ASP A 172 9.19 -13.86 -7.09
N LEU A 173 9.82 -13.04 -6.20
CA LEU A 173 10.56 -11.83 -6.59
C LEU A 173 11.75 -12.14 -7.50
N GLN A 174 12.52 -13.19 -7.20
CA GLN A 174 13.70 -13.56 -8.00
C GLN A 174 13.36 -13.87 -9.46
N ASN A 175 12.21 -14.50 -9.69
CA ASN A 175 11.79 -14.96 -11.01
C ASN A 175 10.98 -13.92 -11.81
N LEU A 176 10.65 -12.75 -11.21
CA LEU A 176 9.87 -11.71 -11.91
C LEU A 176 10.63 -11.17 -13.13
N GLN A 177 9.90 -11.07 -14.24
CA GLN A 177 10.35 -10.41 -15.45
C GLN A 177 9.69 -9.03 -15.58
N ASN A 178 10.36 -8.10 -16.25
CA ASN A 178 9.91 -6.72 -16.39
C ASN A 178 8.53 -6.63 -17.05
N GLU A 179 8.30 -7.42 -18.11
CA GLU A 179 7.03 -7.48 -18.84
C GLU A 179 5.85 -7.94 -17.96
N GLN A 180 6.11 -8.89 -17.07
CA GLN A 180 5.10 -9.40 -16.13
C GLN A 180 4.69 -8.30 -15.13
N VAL A 181 5.67 -7.53 -14.65
CA VAL A 181 5.42 -6.42 -13.72
C VAL A 181 4.69 -5.29 -14.43
N TYR A 182 5.05 -4.98 -15.67
CA TYR A 182 4.33 -3.99 -16.48
C TYR A 182 2.89 -4.43 -16.81
N ALA A 183 2.68 -5.70 -17.14
CA ALA A 183 1.33 -6.26 -17.33
C ALA A 183 0.50 -6.18 -16.02
N THR A 184 1.14 -6.37 -14.87
CA THR A 184 0.49 -6.20 -13.55
C THR A 184 0.07 -4.75 -13.31
N TYR A 185 0.92 -3.78 -13.67
CA TYR A 185 0.59 -2.35 -13.62
C TYR A 185 -0.61 -2.03 -14.51
N LEU A 186 -0.64 -2.50 -15.76
CA LEU A 186 -1.79 -2.30 -16.65
C LEU A 186 -3.08 -2.94 -16.11
N SER A 187 -2.95 -4.13 -15.51
CA SER A 187 -4.07 -4.82 -14.85
C SER A 187 -4.61 -4.00 -13.66
N MET A 188 -3.71 -3.44 -12.83
CA MET A 188 -4.06 -2.55 -11.73
C MET A 188 -4.88 -1.35 -12.21
N LEU A 189 -4.40 -0.65 -13.23
CA LEU A 189 -5.09 0.52 -13.79
C LEU A 189 -6.48 0.19 -14.34
N ARG A 190 -6.71 -1.02 -14.84
CA ARG A 190 -7.96 -1.38 -15.53
C ARG A 190 -8.96 -2.10 -14.65
N HIS A 191 -8.51 -2.83 -13.62
CA HIS A 191 -9.35 -3.79 -12.93
C HIS A 191 -9.46 -3.59 -11.41
N ASP A 192 -8.55 -2.81 -10.79
CA ASP A 192 -8.64 -2.57 -9.35
C ASP A 192 -9.73 -1.54 -9.02
N LEU A 193 -10.40 -1.70 -7.88
CA LEU A 193 -11.23 -0.64 -7.34
C LEU A 193 -10.34 0.53 -6.93
N VAL A 194 -10.68 1.73 -7.36
CA VAL A 194 -9.98 2.93 -6.93
C VAL A 194 -10.77 3.65 -5.85
N HIS A 195 -10.12 3.90 -4.74
CA HIS A 195 -10.64 4.73 -3.67
C HIS A 195 -9.72 5.93 -3.47
N ILE A 196 -10.29 7.13 -3.59
CA ILE A 196 -9.60 8.40 -3.41
C ILE A 196 -10.11 9.03 -2.12
N SER A 197 -9.22 9.50 -1.26
CA SER A 197 -9.60 10.33 -0.13
C SER A 197 -8.82 11.63 -0.12
N VAL A 198 -9.53 12.73 0.12
CA VAL A 198 -8.95 14.07 0.27
C VAL A 198 -9.37 14.63 1.61
N SER A 199 -8.41 15.01 2.44
CA SER A 199 -8.67 15.58 3.75
C SER A 199 -7.87 16.85 3.99
N GLY A 200 -8.53 17.90 4.51
CA GLY A 200 -7.93 19.20 4.77
C GLY A 200 -8.92 20.34 4.59
N ASP A 201 -8.46 21.57 4.68
CA ASP A 201 -9.29 22.76 4.43
C ASP A 201 -9.37 23.00 2.92
N VAL A 202 -10.38 22.41 2.29
CA VAL A 202 -10.60 22.39 0.84
C VAL A 202 -12.05 22.68 0.49
N ASP A 203 -12.25 23.25 -0.68
CA ASP A 203 -13.56 23.32 -1.32
C ASP A 203 -13.86 21.99 -2.01
N GLU A 204 -14.94 21.34 -1.63
CA GLU A 204 -15.32 20.02 -2.12
C GLU A 204 -15.57 20.01 -3.63
N GLN A 205 -16.28 21.03 -4.15
CA GLN A 205 -16.62 21.12 -5.56
C GLN A 205 -15.35 21.30 -6.43
N LYS A 206 -14.46 22.19 -6.00
CA LYS A 206 -13.17 22.43 -6.67
C LYS A 206 -12.29 21.18 -6.68
N VAL A 207 -12.23 20.45 -5.56
CA VAL A 207 -11.49 19.19 -5.50
C VAL A 207 -12.07 18.15 -6.46
N LEU A 208 -13.41 18.02 -6.54
CA LEU A 208 -14.04 17.08 -7.47
C LEU A 208 -13.73 17.42 -8.94
N GLU A 209 -13.67 18.72 -9.28
CA GLU A 209 -13.27 19.19 -10.60
C GLU A 209 -11.79 18.87 -10.88
N ASP A 210 -10.89 19.11 -9.92
CA ASP A 210 -9.47 18.81 -10.04
C ASP A 210 -9.21 17.28 -10.14
N LEU A 211 -9.94 16.46 -9.40
CA LEU A 211 -9.83 15.00 -9.48
C LEU A 211 -10.23 14.43 -10.86
N ALA A 212 -10.96 15.18 -11.68
CA ALA A 212 -11.27 14.79 -13.07
C ALA A 212 -10.01 14.72 -13.97
N ILE A 213 -8.90 15.34 -13.57
CA ILE A 213 -7.60 15.28 -14.26
C ILE A 213 -7.03 13.87 -14.23
N LEU A 214 -7.33 13.06 -13.20
CA LEU A 214 -6.82 11.72 -13.10
C LEU A 214 -7.30 10.85 -14.27
N GLU A 215 -6.35 10.31 -15.03
CA GLU A 215 -6.58 9.47 -16.22
C GLU A 215 -6.92 8.03 -15.81
N LEU A 216 -7.97 7.88 -14.99
CA LEU A 216 -8.42 6.59 -14.50
C LEU A 216 -9.52 6.05 -15.44
N PRO A 217 -9.31 4.92 -16.14
CA PRO A 217 -10.33 4.34 -17.00
C PRO A 217 -11.54 3.87 -16.20
N GLU A 218 -12.71 3.84 -16.86
CA GLU A 218 -13.90 3.18 -16.30
C GLU A 218 -13.63 1.70 -16.08
N ARG A 219 -14.15 1.16 -14.98
CA ARG A 219 -13.93 -0.22 -14.59
C ARG A 219 -15.15 -0.81 -13.91
N LYS A 220 -15.44 -2.05 -14.22
CA LYS A 220 -16.42 -2.85 -13.47
C LYS A 220 -15.66 -3.70 -12.48
N VAL A 221 -15.69 -3.34 -11.22
CA VAL A 221 -15.00 -4.06 -10.15
C VAL A 221 -16.03 -4.70 -9.23
N GLN A 222 -15.87 -5.98 -8.97
CA GLN A 222 -16.54 -6.67 -7.88
C GLN A 222 -15.47 -7.09 -6.89
N LEU A 223 -15.42 -6.42 -5.73
CA LEU A 223 -14.63 -6.91 -4.63
C LEU A 223 -15.35 -8.05 -3.94
N GLY A 224 -14.63 -9.15 -3.72
CA GLY A 224 -15.06 -10.21 -2.82
C GLY A 224 -15.05 -9.75 -1.37
N SER A 225 -15.30 -10.67 -0.44
CA SER A 225 -15.26 -10.36 1.00
C SER A 225 -13.91 -9.77 1.41
N VAL A 226 -13.94 -8.61 2.05
CA VAL A 226 -12.77 -7.97 2.68
C VAL A 226 -12.37 -8.72 3.95
N ILE A 227 -13.37 -9.27 4.65
CA ILE A 227 -13.16 -9.93 5.95
C ILE A 227 -12.58 -11.32 5.72
N THR A 228 -11.44 -11.57 6.35
CA THR A 228 -10.86 -12.91 6.43
C THR A 228 -11.65 -13.73 7.44
N LYS A 229 -12.30 -14.80 7.01
CA LYS A 229 -12.85 -15.78 7.93
C LYS A 229 -11.72 -16.64 8.47
N PHE A 230 -11.54 -16.63 9.77
CA PHE A 230 -10.66 -17.54 10.49
C PHE A 230 -11.45 -18.82 10.75
N ASN A 231 -10.89 -19.95 10.36
CA ASN A 231 -11.50 -21.24 10.75
C ASN A 231 -10.97 -21.58 12.13
N SER A 232 -11.88 -21.73 13.11
CA SER A 232 -11.52 -22.22 14.42
C SER A 232 -10.67 -23.48 14.33
N LEU A 233 -9.56 -23.51 15.05
CA LEU A 233 -8.67 -24.65 15.08
C LEU A 233 -9.15 -25.63 16.15
N PRO A 234 -9.33 -26.93 15.82
CA PRO A 234 -9.79 -27.92 16.80
C PRO A 234 -8.80 -28.16 17.93
N LYS A 235 -7.52 -27.83 17.71
CA LYS A 235 -6.44 -27.91 18.71
C LYS A 235 -5.47 -26.75 18.51
N PRO A 236 -4.85 -26.23 19.60
CA PRO A 236 -3.78 -25.27 19.48
C PRO A 236 -2.63 -25.80 18.61
N ARG A 237 -2.09 -24.94 17.76
CA ARG A 237 -0.88 -25.24 16.98
C ARG A 237 0.28 -24.49 17.59
N HIS A 238 1.43 -25.13 17.69
CA HIS A 238 2.65 -24.50 18.16
C HIS A 238 3.81 -24.83 17.20
N ARG A 239 4.79 -23.96 17.17
CA ARG A 239 6.06 -24.14 16.49
C ARG A 239 7.16 -23.55 17.33
N VAL A 240 8.19 -24.33 17.58
CA VAL A 240 9.43 -23.88 18.21
C VAL A 240 10.54 -23.90 17.18
N ALA A 241 11.37 -22.88 17.17
CA ALA A 241 12.55 -22.81 16.32
C ALA A 241 13.72 -22.31 17.15
N ASN A 242 14.79 -23.10 17.21
CA ASN A 242 16.02 -22.73 17.88
C ASN A 242 16.87 -21.90 16.93
N GLN A 243 17.30 -20.73 17.41
CA GLN A 243 18.20 -19.83 16.69
C GLN A 243 19.28 -19.33 17.66
N ALA A 244 20.41 -18.87 17.11
CA ALA A 244 21.50 -18.29 17.91
C ALA A 244 21.13 -16.88 18.40
N VAL A 245 20.24 -16.80 19.39
CA VAL A 245 19.78 -15.55 20.01
C VAL A 245 19.78 -15.66 21.52
N GLN A 246 20.03 -14.53 22.21
CA GLN A 246 20.06 -14.48 23.66
C GLN A 246 18.65 -14.36 24.29
N GLN A 247 17.66 -13.89 23.55
CA GLN A 247 16.30 -13.69 24.04
C GLN A 247 15.30 -14.50 23.22
N ALA A 248 14.41 -15.21 23.90
CA ALA A 248 13.27 -15.87 23.27
C ALA A 248 12.25 -14.83 22.76
N ARG A 249 11.63 -15.11 21.62
CA ARG A 249 10.48 -14.35 21.09
C ARG A 249 9.27 -15.25 21.05
N LEU A 250 8.23 -14.87 21.80
CA LEU A 250 6.96 -15.58 21.85
C LEU A 250 5.89 -14.74 21.15
N ASN A 251 5.24 -15.33 20.16
CA ASN A 251 4.10 -14.73 19.49
C ASN A 251 2.89 -15.64 19.62
N LEU A 252 1.75 -15.09 20.02
CA LEU A 252 0.48 -15.78 20.20
C LEU A 252 -0.56 -15.20 19.24
N ALA A 253 -1.46 -16.03 18.74
CA ALA A 253 -2.60 -15.60 17.96
C ALA A 253 -3.87 -16.31 18.44
N TYR A 254 -4.91 -15.54 18.67
CA TYR A 254 -6.23 -16.00 19.03
C TYR A 254 -7.24 -15.47 18.02
N ASP A 255 -8.27 -16.27 17.74
CA ASP A 255 -9.44 -15.79 17.01
C ASP A 255 -10.37 -15.08 18.00
N ILE A 256 -10.74 -13.85 17.65
CA ILE A 256 -11.67 -13.05 18.44
C ILE A 256 -12.85 -12.72 17.52
N PRO A 257 -14.11 -12.95 17.95
CA PRO A 257 -15.29 -12.66 17.15
C PRO A 257 -15.60 -11.15 17.15
N ALA A 258 -14.62 -10.34 16.77
CA ALA A 258 -14.74 -8.89 16.65
C ALA A 258 -14.11 -8.39 15.36
N THR A 259 -14.81 -7.50 14.67
CA THR A 259 -14.35 -6.78 13.48
C THR A 259 -14.43 -5.29 13.75
N VAL A 260 -13.84 -4.46 12.88
CA VAL A 260 -13.87 -2.99 13.01
C VAL A 260 -15.28 -2.38 13.07
N VAL A 261 -16.29 -3.13 12.64
CA VAL A 261 -17.70 -2.72 12.68
C VAL A 261 -18.48 -3.39 13.82
N SER A 262 -17.82 -4.15 14.67
CA SER A 262 -18.46 -4.83 15.81
C SER A 262 -18.51 -3.92 17.03
N ASP A 263 -19.58 -3.97 17.83
CA ASP A 263 -19.75 -3.17 19.06
C ASP A 263 -18.62 -3.40 20.08
N ASN A 264 -18.09 -4.63 20.12
CA ASN A 264 -16.99 -5.02 21.01
C ASN A 264 -15.60 -4.76 20.43
N PHE A 265 -15.46 -4.07 19.28
CA PHE A 265 -14.17 -3.83 18.66
C PHE A 265 -13.18 -3.09 19.56
N HIS A 266 -13.64 -2.01 20.22
CA HIS A 266 -12.78 -1.23 21.12
C HIS A 266 -12.34 -2.04 22.35
N ALA A 267 -13.21 -2.89 22.89
CA ALA A 267 -12.85 -3.81 23.96
C ALA A 267 -11.79 -4.82 23.50
N ALA A 268 -11.91 -5.34 22.27
CA ALA A 268 -10.92 -6.24 21.69
C ALA A 268 -9.56 -5.56 21.48
N VAL A 269 -9.53 -4.27 21.10
CA VAL A 269 -8.28 -3.48 20.99
C VAL A 269 -7.60 -3.32 22.35
N VAL A 270 -8.36 -2.95 23.39
CA VAL A 270 -7.85 -2.83 24.76
C VAL A 270 -7.35 -4.17 25.28
N PHE A 271 -8.11 -5.24 25.08
CA PHE A 271 -7.70 -6.59 25.44
C PHE A 271 -6.36 -6.97 24.76
N ASN A 272 -6.22 -6.72 23.46
CA ASN A 272 -4.97 -7.02 22.75
C ASN A 272 -3.79 -6.24 23.31
N ALA A 273 -3.99 -4.96 23.66
CA ALA A 273 -2.94 -4.14 24.27
C ALA A 273 -2.51 -4.68 25.65
N LEU A 274 -3.46 -5.07 26.50
CA LEU A 274 -3.19 -5.64 27.82
C LEU A 274 -2.54 -7.04 27.74
N PHE A 275 -2.86 -7.81 26.71
CA PHE A 275 -2.38 -9.19 26.54
C PHE A 275 -1.03 -9.31 25.83
N GLY A 276 -0.31 -8.22 25.65
CA GLY A 276 1.03 -8.21 25.03
C GLY A 276 1.10 -7.67 23.60
N GLY A 277 0.03 -7.07 23.10
CA GLY A 277 -0.01 -6.42 21.78
C GLY A 277 0.61 -5.02 21.77
N SER A 278 1.06 -4.51 22.92
CA SER A 278 1.72 -3.21 23.04
C SER A 278 3.22 -3.38 23.31
N PRO A 279 4.09 -2.51 22.76
CA PRO A 279 5.51 -2.48 23.09
C PRO A 279 5.80 -2.19 24.58
N GLN A 280 4.81 -1.70 25.32
CA GLN A 280 4.90 -1.34 26.73
C GLN A 280 4.32 -2.40 27.68
N SER A 281 3.89 -3.54 27.16
CA SER A 281 3.33 -4.65 27.93
C SER A 281 4.38 -5.72 28.20
#